data_f703eeb5804e0127eabea81fbe9760e0
#
_entry.id   f703eeb5804e0127eabea81fbe9760e0
#
_cell.length_a   1.000
_cell.length_b   1.000
_cell.length_c   1.000
_cell.angle_alpha   90.00
_cell.angle_beta   90.00
_cell.angle_gamma   90.00
#
_symmetry.space_group_name_H-M   'P 1'
#
loop_
_entity.id
_entity.type
_entity.pdbx_description
1 polymer ?
#
loop_
_entity_poly.entity_id
_entity_poly.type
_entity_poly.pdbx_seq_one_letter_code
_entity_poly.pdbx_strand_id
1 'polypeptide(L)'
;GAAEGAIDAASILKPVLARGEIQIIGATTTEEFRTHIQKDAALERRFGKVQVEEPTPAQALDILNGLAPRYECYHNVCLPPEALQAAVELSVRYLPGRFLPDKAIDLVDEACAAARIRAEQAKQSKPTLMPDDIAHVVAQASGVPVERVGEQERERLDKLEERLNAEIVGQSRAVAAVAGAIRRSRTGLGEPGRPMGAMLFLGPTGVGKTALARALAVSWFGSEKALLKFDMSEYQEQHTAARLLGAPP
;
A
#
# COMPACT_ATOMS: atom_id res chain seq x y z
N GLY A 1 -0.42 -1.44 -24.44
CA GLY A 1 -1.52 -1.39 -25.38
C GLY A 1 -1.03 -1.68 -26.77
N ALA A 2 -1.29 -2.89 -27.29
CA ALA A 2 -0.99 -3.21 -28.66
C ALA A 2 -1.92 -2.39 -29.57
N ALA A 3 -1.35 -1.46 -30.34
CA ALA A 3 -2.05 -0.86 -31.45
C ALA A 3 -2.32 -1.95 -32.49
N GLU A 4 -3.54 -2.07 -32.99
CA GLU A 4 -3.89 -2.91 -34.11
C GLU A 4 -2.98 -2.55 -35.31
N GLY A 5 -2.13 -3.52 -35.76
CA GLY A 5 -1.17 -3.31 -36.81
C GLY A 5 0.31 -3.31 -36.41
N ALA A 6 0.64 -3.33 -35.11
CA ALA A 6 2.01 -3.58 -34.69
C ALA A 6 2.39 -5.04 -34.95
N ILE A 7 3.48 -5.27 -35.65
CA ILE A 7 4.07 -6.60 -35.77
C ILE A 7 4.38 -7.08 -34.38
N ASP A 8 3.67 -8.13 -33.93
CA ASP A 8 3.84 -8.65 -32.59
C ASP A 8 5.29 -9.13 -32.42
N ALA A 9 6.06 -8.48 -31.58
CA ALA A 9 7.46 -8.83 -31.32
C ALA A 9 7.61 -10.32 -30.95
N ALA A 10 6.57 -10.90 -30.32
CA ALA A 10 6.52 -12.33 -30.05
C ALA A 10 6.57 -13.17 -31.32
N SER A 11 5.92 -12.75 -32.39
CA SER A 11 5.91 -13.46 -33.68
C SER A 11 7.29 -13.48 -34.33
N ILE A 12 8.11 -12.44 -34.12
CA ILE A 12 9.48 -12.38 -34.64
C ILE A 12 10.42 -13.20 -33.74
N LEU A 13 10.24 -13.15 -32.43
CA LEU A 13 11.13 -13.82 -31.48
C LEU A 13 10.92 -15.33 -31.38
N LYS A 14 9.68 -15.82 -31.55
CA LYS A 14 9.36 -17.25 -31.46
C LYS A 14 10.22 -18.15 -32.36
N PRO A 15 10.41 -17.89 -33.67
CA PRO A 15 11.23 -18.73 -34.53
C PRO A 15 12.70 -18.75 -34.11
N VAL A 16 13.24 -17.60 -33.68
CA VAL A 16 14.66 -17.45 -33.32
C VAL A 16 14.95 -18.14 -32.00
N LEU A 17 14.04 -17.98 -31.01
CA LEU A 17 14.06 -18.72 -29.74
C LEU A 17 13.90 -20.23 -29.95
N ALA A 18 13.05 -20.64 -30.90
CA ALA A 18 12.83 -22.05 -31.20
C ALA A 18 14.11 -22.73 -31.73
N ARG A 19 14.93 -22.00 -32.51
CA ARG A 19 16.20 -22.50 -33.05
C ARG A 19 17.38 -22.37 -32.06
N GLY A 20 17.18 -21.68 -30.91
CA GLY A 20 18.27 -21.48 -29.95
C GLY A 20 19.37 -20.52 -30.41
N GLU A 21 19.07 -19.67 -31.39
CA GLU A 21 20.05 -18.75 -32.01
C GLU A 21 20.38 -17.55 -31.10
N ILE A 22 19.53 -17.26 -30.11
CA ILE A 22 19.68 -16.14 -29.20
C ILE A 22 19.45 -16.55 -27.75
N GLN A 23 20.16 -15.90 -26.85
CA GLN A 23 19.94 -15.97 -25.42
C GLN A 23 19.21 -14.70 -25.00
N ILE A 24 18.05 -14.84 -24.34
CA ILE A 24 17.21 -13.72 -23.91
C ILE A 24 16.94 -13.83 -22.43
N ILE A 25 17.11 -12.71 -21.74
CA ILE A 25 16.62 -12.50 -20.37
C ILE A 25 15.47 -11.48 -20.48
N GLY A 26 14.27 -11.90 -20.09
CA GLY A 26 13.10 -11.05 -20.06
C GLY A 26 12.68 -10.74 -18.62
N ALA A 27 12.21 -9.52 -18.39
CA ALA A 27 11.57 -9.13 -17.14
C ALA A 27 10.13 -8.71 -17.41
N THR A 28 9.20 -9.19 -16.59
CA THR A 28 7.77 -8.90 -16.69
C THR A 28 7.10 -9.06 -15.33
N THR A 29 5.88 -8.58 -15.19
CA THR A 29 5.10 -8.81 -13.98
C THR A 29 4.49 -10.20 -13.95
N THR A 30 4.12 -10.69 -12.77
CA THR A 30 3.46 -12.00 -12.63
C THR A 30 2.14 -12.06 -13.40
N GLU A 31 1.41 -10.96 -13.46
CA GLU A 31 0.14 -10.86 -14.17
C GLU A 31 0.32 -10.88 -15.68
N GLU A 32 1.26 -10.10 -16.20
CA GLU A 32 1.60 -10.11 -17.62
C GLU A 32 2.15 -11.47 -18.06
N PHE A 33 2.98 -12.11 -17.24
CA PHE A 33 3.45 -13.46 -17.49
C PHE A 33 2.28 -14.44 -17.65
N ARG A 34 1.30 -14.43 -16.72
CA ARG A 34 0.11 -15.28 -16.78
C ARG A 34 -0.75 -14.98 -18.01
N THR A 35 -0.89 -13.71 -18.36
CA THR A 35 -1.78 -13.27 -19.44
C THR A 35 -1.18 -13.51 -20.83
N HIS A 36 0.12 -13.30 -21.01
CA HIS A 36 0.76 -13.27 -22.32
C HIS A 36 1.75 -14.41 -22.57
N ILE A 37 2.54 -14.81 -21.56
CA ILE A 37 3.57 -15.84 -21.75
C ILE A 37 3.03 -17.24 -21.47
N GLN A 38 2.35 -17.43 -20.32
CA GLN A 38 1.85 -18.74 -19.90
C GLN A 38 0.78 -19.32 -20.86
N LYS A 39 0.04 -18.47 -21.55
CA LYS A 39 -0.94 -18.90 -22.56
C LYS A 39 -0.30 -19.37 -23.87
N ASP A 40 0.96 -19.05 -24.08
CA ASP A 40 1.72 -19.41 -25.26
C ASP A 40 2.69 -20.55 -24.98
N ALA A 41 2.28 -21.76 -25.28
CA ALA A 41 3.05 -22.97 -25.00
C ALA A 41 4.46 -22.99 -25.66
N ALA A 42 4.67 -22.22 -26.73
CA ALA A 42 5.97 -22.13 -27.40
C ALA A 42 6.94 -21.24 -26.60
N LEU A 43 6.45 -20.16 -25.97
CA LEU A 43 7.23 -19.28 -25.10
C LEU A 43 7.43 -19.91 -23.73
N GLU A 44 6.37 -20.47 -23.12
CA GLU A 44 6.42 -21.06 -21.79
C GLU A 44 7.51 -22.14 -21.65
N ARG A 45 7.65 -23.00 -22.69
CA ARG A 45 8.65 -24.08 -22.68
C ARG A 45 10.09 -23.62 -22.91
N ARG A 46 10.30 -22.37 -23.33
CA ARG A 46 11.62 -21.82 -23.66
C ARG A 46 12.17 -20.89 -22.60
N PHE A 47 11.32 -20.29 -21.79
CA PHE A 47 11.71 -19.43 -20.69
C PHE A 47 11.74 -20.20 -19.36
N GLY A 48 12.91 -20.30 -18.73
CA GLY A 48 13.03 -20.72 -17.35
C GLY A 48 12.43 -19.62 -16.45
N LYS A 49 11.42 -19.95 -15.64
CA LYS A 49 10.80 -19.01 -14.71
C LYS A 49 11.70 -18.78 -13.49
N VAL A 50 12.12 -17.54 -13.31
CA VAL A 50 12.79 -17.08 -12.09
C VAL A 50 11.87 -16.09 -11.40
N GLN A 51 11.36 -16.45 -10.22
CA GLN A 51 10.51 -15.57 -9.43
C GLN A 51 11.37 -14.64 -8.58
N VAL A 52 11.13 -13.33 -8.70
CA VAL A 52 11.74 -12.30 -7.87
C VAL A 52 10.65 -11.78 -6.94
N GLU A 53 10.82 -12.00 -5.67
CA GLU A 53 9.85 -11.62 -4.64
C GLU A 53 10.06 -10.18 -4.18
N GLU A 54 9.02 -9.58 -3.61
CA GLU A 54 9.09 -8.28 -2.95
C GLU A 54 10.05 -8.37 -1.75
N PRO A 55 10.99 -7.43 -1.59
CA PRO A 55 11.88 -7.43 -0.44
C PRO A 55 11.11 -7.19 0.85
N THR A 56 11.59 -7.81 1.92
CA THR A 56 11.10 -7.51 3.28
C THR A 56 11.40 -6.06 3.67
N PRO A 57 10.68 -5.48 4.65
CA PRO A 57 10.97 -4.13 5.14
C PRO A 57 12.43 -3.93 5.56
N ALA A 58 13.06 -4.94 6.18
CA ALA A 58 14.47 -4.88 6.55
C ALA A 58 15.39 -4.80 5.32
N GLN A 59 15.15 -5.65 4.31
CA GLN A 59 15.89 -5.62 3.05
C GLN A 59 15.66 -4.31 2.28
N ALA A 60 14.43 -3.78 2.30
CA ALA A 60 14.14 -2.49 1.69
C ALA A 60 14.91 -1.35 2.37
N LEU A 61 15.04 -1.39 3.70
CA LEU A 61 15.86 -0.42 4.44
C LEU A 61 17.34 -0.52 4.04
N ASP A 62 17.88 -1.73 3.88
CA ASP A 62 19.26 -1.93 3.41
C ASP A 62 19.44 -1.36 1.99
N ILE A 63 18.47 -1.55 1.10
CA ILE A 63 18.49 -0.96 -0.25
C ILE A 63 18.49 0.57 -0.17
N LEU A 64 17.61 1.17 0.66
CA LEU A 64 17.57 2.62 0.82
C LEU A 64 18.88 3.17 1.40
N ASN A 65 19.47 2.50 2.39
CA ASN A 65 20.77 2.87 2.94
C ASN A 65 21.86 2.89 1.86
N GLY A 66 21.84 1.91 0.95
CA GLY A 66 22.78 1.86 -0.19
C GLY A 66 22.53 2.99 -1.22
N LEU A 67 21.29 3.45 -1.36
CA LEU A 67 20.92 4.52 -2.28
C LEU A 67 21.07 5.93 -1.68
N ALA A 68 21.02 6.06 -0.36
CA ALA A 68 21.03 7.34 0.35
C ALA A 68 22.14 8.30 -0.09
N PRO A 69 23.42 7.90 -0.26
CA PRO A 69 24.47 8.81 -0.69
C PRO A 69 24.21 9.44 -2.07
N ARG A 70 23.51 8.71 -2.96
CA ARG A 70 23.17 9.20 -4.30
C ARG A 70 22.08 10.28 -4.23
N TYR A 71 21.05 10.08 -3.40
CA TYR A 71 19.98 11.04 -3.17
C TYR A 71 20.49 12.28 -2.43
N GLU A 72 21.33 12.10 -1.41
CA GLU A 72 21.98 13.22 -0.71
C GLU A 72 22.77 14.13 -1.64
N CYS A 73 23.54 13.51 -2.56
CA CYS A 73 24.31 14.25 -3.56
C CYS A 73 23.41 14.96 -4.57
N TYR A 74 22.39 14.28 -5.08
CA TYR A 74 21.50 14.80 -6.13
C TYR A 74 20.62 15.95 -5.63
N HIS A 75 20.00 15.80 -4.45
CA HIS A 75 19.11 16.81 -3.88
C HIS A 75 19.82 17.82 -2.98
N ASN A 76 21.11 17.62 -2.67
CA ASN A 76 21.87 18.41 -1.71
C ASN A 76 21.21 18.49 -0.32
N VAL A 77 20.79 17.34 0.21
CA VAL A 77 20.16 17.16 1.52
C VAL A 77 20.98 16.20 2.37
N CYS A 78 20.67 16.09 3.66
CA CYS A 78 21.17 15.05 4.55
C CYS A 78 20.05 14.06 4.86
N LEU A 79 20.31 12.76 4.69
CA LEU A 79 19.36 11.65 4.89
C LEU A 79 19.75 10.82 6.11
N PRO A 80 19.29 11.13 7.31
CA PRO A 80 19.58 10.33 8.49
C PRO A 80 18.83 8.98 8.43
N PRO A 81 19.37 7.94 9.09
CA PRO A 81 18.78 6.60 9.11
C PRO A 81 17.32 6.58 9.58
N GLU A 82 16.95 7.48 10.50
CA GLU A 82 15.60 7.58 11.04
C GLU A 82 14.58 7.99 9.96
N ALA A 83 14.98 8.85 9.02
CA ALA A 83 14.11 9.24 7.91
C ALA A 83 13.93 8.09 6.92
N LEU A 84 14.98 7.30 6.65
CA LEU A 84 14.89 6.12 5.78
C LEU A 84 14.02 5.02 6.40
N GLN A 85 14.17 4.80 7.71
CA GLN A 85 13.32 3.87 8.45
C GLN A 85 11.86 4.31 8.40
N ALA A 86 11.58 5.60 8.63
CA ALA A 86 10.23 6.16 8.53
C ALA A 86 9.64 5.97 7.12
N ALA A 87 10.43 6.14 6.05
CA ALA A 87 9.97 5.94 4.68
C ALA A 87 9.51 4.49 4.43
N VAL A 88 10.27 3.51 4.92
CA VAL A 88 9.89 2.08 4.81
C VAL A 88 8.63 1.80 5.63
N GLU A 89 8.62 2.14 6.91
CA GLU A 89 7.52 1.84 7.83
C GLU A 89 6.19 2.49 7.39
N LEU A 90 6.24 3.79 7.05
CA LEU A 90 5.07 4.54 6.65
C LEU A 90 4.56 4.11 5.26
N SER A 91 5.47 3.76 4.33
CA SER A 91 5.06 3.23 3.02
C SER A 91 4.32 1.90 3.14
N VAL A 92 4.80 0.99 3.98
CA VAL A 92 4.13 -0.29 4.24
C VAL A 92 2.76 -0.08 4.85
N ARG A 93 2.64 0.87 5.78
CA ARG A 93 1.43 1.12 6.56
C ARG A 93 0.35 1.85 5.77
N TYR A 94 0.72 2.84 4.95
CA TYR A 94 -0.24 3.77 4.33
C TYR A 94 -0.35 3.64 2.82
N LEU A 95 0.54 2.90 2.15
CA LEU A 95 0.53 2.67 0.70
C LEU A 95 0.43 1.18 0.34
N PRO A 96 -0.68 0.49 0.70
CA PRO A 96 -0.82 -0.96 0.48
C PRO A 96 -0.92 -1.35 -0.99
N GLY A 97 -1.28 -0.42 -1.88
CA GLY A 97 -1.40 -0.65 -3.33
C GLY A 97 -0.09 -0.59 -4.12
N ARG A 98 1.05 -0.38 -3.45
CA ARG A 98 2.38 -0.30 -4.07
C ARG A 98 3.34 -1.27 -3.38
N PHE A 99 4.41 -1.67 -4.09
CA PHE A 99 5.39 -2.64 -3.62
C PHE A 99 6.70 -1.99 -3.15
N LEU A 100 7.37 -2.65 -2.21
CA LEU A 100 8.75 -2.32 -1.86
C LEU A 100 9.72 -2.82 -2.95
N PRO A 101 10.87 -2.17 -3.16
CA PRO A 101 11.35 -0.96 -2.46
C PRO A 101 10.79 0.34 -3.04
N ASP A 102 10.19 0.32 -4.23
CA ASP A 102 9.82 1.49 -5.03
C ASP A 102 8.98 2.50 -4.24
N LYS A 103 7.93 2.04 -3.52
CA LYS A 103 7.09 2.94 -2.73
C LYS A 103 7.85 3.72 -1.65
N ALA A 104 8.89 3.15 -1.07
CA ALA A 104 9.72 3.82 -0.08
C ALA A 104 10.75 4.74 -0.74
N ILE A 105 11.29 4.35 -1.89
CA ILE A 105 12.18 5.17 -2.71
C ILE A 105 11.47 6.44 -3.19
N ASP A 106 10.25 6.30 -3.73
CA ASP A 106 9.42 7.44 -4.17
C ASP A 106 9.20 8.45 -3.03
N LEU A 107 8.89 7.96 -1.81
CA LEU A 107 8.70 8.83 -0.65
C LEU A 107 9.97 9.60 -0.28
N VAL A 108 11.13 8.93 -0.32
CA VAL A 108 12.42 9.59 -0.04
C VAL A 108 12.73 10.63 -1.11
N ASP A 109 12.55 10.30 -2.38
CA ASP A 109 12.81 11.24 -3.49
C ASP A 109 11.94 12.48 -3.40
N GLU A 110 10.63 12.31 -3.20
CA GLU A 110 9.67 13.40 -3.09
C GLU A 110 9.92 14.26 -1.83
N ALA A 111 10.25 13.64 -0.69
CA ALA A 111 10.57 14.36 0.53
C ALA A 111 11.89 15.16 0.39
N CYS A 112 12.90 14.59 -0.26
CA CYS A 112 14.16 15.30 -0.57
C CYS A 112 13.91 16.51 -1.46
N ALA A 113 13.10 16.37 -2.51
CA ALA A 113 12.75 17.44 -3.40
C ALA A 113 12.00 18.58 -2.65
N ALA A 114 11.02 18.22 -1.82
CA ALA A 114 10.28 19.17 -0.99
C ALA A 114 11.19 19.90 0.02
N ALA A 115 12.10 19.16 0.68
CA ALA A 115 13.04 19.73 1.63
C ALA A 115 14.01 20.73 0.95
N ARG A 116 14.48 20.38 -0.24
CA ARG A 116 15.33 21.26 -1.05
C ARG A 116 14.63 22.58 -1.40
N ILE A 117 13.38 22.50 -1.89
CA ILE A 117 12.60 23.70 -2.24
C ILE A 117 12.42 24.62 -1.00
N ARG A 118 12.10 24.03 0.15
CA ARG A 118 11.96 24.79 1.42
C ARG A 118 13.28 25.43 1.84
N ALA A 119 14.40 24.70 1.70
CA ALA A 119 15.72 25.22 2.05
C ALA A 119 16.15 26.39 1.14
N GLU A 120 15.86 26.31 -0.16
CA GLU A 120 16.12 27.40 -1.10
C GLU A 120 15.33 28.67 -0.71
N GLN A 121 14.06 28.53 -0.31
CA GLN A 121 13.25 29.65 0.18
C GLN A 121 13.78 30.22 1.52
N ALA A 122 14.28 29.35 2.41
CA ALA A 122 14.84 29.75 3.70
C ALA A 122 16.33 30.14 3.64
N LYS A 123 16.97 30.11 2.45
CA LYS A 123 18.41 30.35 2.25
C LYS A 123 19.32 29.44 3.08
N GLN A 124 18.88 28.21 3.32
CA GLN A 124 19.67 27.17 3.97
C GLN A 124 20.50 26.40 2.92
N SER A 125 21.75 26.08 3.23
CA SER A 125 22.66 25.43 2.27
C SER A 125 22.43 23.92 2.11
N LYS A 126 22.13 23.21 3.18
CA LYS A 126 21.89 21.75 3.15
C LYS A 126 20.89 21.35 4.25
N PRO A 127 19.61 21.10 3.91
CA PRO A 127 18.63 20.69 4.88
C PRO A 127 18.83 19.21 5.28
N THR A 128 18.47 18.90 6.52
CA THR A 128 18.39 17.50 7.01
C THR A 128 16.94 17.05 6.94
N LEU A 129 16.72 15.91 6.31
CA LEU A 129 15.40 15.32 6.22
C LEU A 129 14.99 14.73 7.57
N MET A 130 13.80 15.07 8.05
CA MET A 130 13.25 14.54 9.29
C MET A 130 12.16 13.50 8.98
N PRO A 131 11.87 12.57 9.90
CA PRO A 131 10.73 11.65 9.76
C PRO A 131 9.40 12.34 9.46
N ASP A 132 9.18 13.56 10.00
CA ASP A 132 8.00 14.37 9.74
C ASP A 132 7.89 14.80 8.27
N ASP A 133 9.02 15.01 7.57
CA ASP A 133 9.00 15.33 6.14
C ASP A 133 8.45 14.16 5.33
N ILE A 134 8.85 12.94 5.69
CA ILE A 134 8.30 11.72 5.11
C ILE A 134 6.80 11.58 5.42
N ALA A 135 6.41 11.87 6.68
CA ALA A 135 5.01 11.83 7.08
C ALA A 135 4.14 12.79 6.27
N HIS A 136 4.63 13.99 5.94
CA HIS A 136 3.95 14.93 5.08
C HIS A 136 3.73 14.39 3.66
N VAL A 137 4.75 13.78 3.05
CA VAL A 137 4.63 13.17 1.72
C VAL A 137 3.65 12.00 1.73
N VAL A 138 3.73 11.14 2.75
CA VAL A 138 2.78 10.04 2.93
C VAL A 138 1.35 10.55 3.07
N ALA A 139 1.14 11.63 3.82
CA ALA A 139 -0.19 12.22 3.98
C ALA A 139 -0.76 12.72 2.64
N GLN A 140 0.06 13.33 1.79
CA GLN A 140 -0.35 13.76 0.46
C GLN A 140 -0.67 12.57 -0.45
N ALA A 141 0.16 11.54 -0.43
CA ALA A 141 0.00 10.35 -1.26
C ALA A 141 -1.19 9.46 -0.84
N SER A 142 -1.43 9.33 0.47
CA SER A 142 -2.47 8.46 1.04
C SER A 142 -3.81 9.17 1.30
N GLY A 143 -3.80 10.51 1.38
CA GLY A 143 -4.95 11.31 1.83
C GLY A 143 -5.23 11.22 3.34
N VAL A 144 -4.31 10.66 4.13
CA VAL A 144 -4.39 10.59 5.60
C VAL A 144 -3.82 11.88 6.20
N PRO A 145 -4.48 12.54 7.18
CA PRO A 145 -3.93 13.74 7.84
C PRO A 145 -2.55 13.50 8.45
N VAL A 146 -1.66 14.50 8.34
CA VAL A 146 -0.25 14.42 8.82
C VAL A 146 -0.15 14.05 10.29
N GLU A 147 -1.00 14.65 11.13
CA GLU A 147 -1.04 14.42 12.58
C GLU A 147 -1.28 12.94 12.93
N ARG A 148 -1.93 12.20 12.01
CA ARG A 148 -2.19 10.77 12.18
C ARG A 148 -1.10 9.87 11.62
N VAL A 149 -0.31 10.36 10.67
CA VAL A 149 0.76 9.57 10.05
C VAL A 149 1.90 9.31 11.04
N GLY A 150 2.28 10.32 11.84
CA GLY A 150 3.33 10.20 12.85
C GLY A 150 2.89 9.58 14.18
N GLU A 151 1.56 9.43 14.43
CA GLU A 151 1.03 8.91 15.69
C GLU A 151 1.38 7.42 15.88
N GLN A 152 1.98 7.09 17.04
CA GLN A 152 2.30 5.70 17.35
C GLN A 152 1.01 4.86 17.42
N GLU A 153 1.07 3.62 16.96
CA GLU A 153 -0.08 2.72 16.94
C GLU A 153 -0.70 2.52 18.31
N ARG A 154 0.15 2.52 19.36
CA ARG A 154 -0.28 2.42 20.75
C ARG A 154 -1.16 3.59 21.17
N GLU A 155 -0.77 4.83 20.83
CA GLU A 155 -1.56 6.02 21.14
C GLU A 155 -2.90 6.03 20.38
N ARG A 156 -2.91 5.51 19.16
CA ARG A 156 -4.16 5.35 18.39
C ARG A 156 -5.10 4.35 19.03
N LEU A 157 -4.57 3.23 19.54
CA LEU A 157 -5.36 2.22 20.26
C LEU A 157 -5.93 2.79 21.56
N ASP A 158 -5.14 3.55 22.27
CA ASP A 158 -5.56 4.16 23.55
C ASP A 158 -6.66 5.20 23.34
N LYS A 159 -6.54 6.05 22.32
CA LYS A 159 -7.50 7.11 22.00
C LYS A 159 -8.68 6.66 21.13
N LEU A 160 -8.66 5.42 20.59
CA LEU A 160 -9.68 4.94 19.64
C LEU A 160 -11.10 4.99 20.23
N GLU A 161 -11.26 4.53 21.45
CA GLU A 161 -12.56 4.48 22.13
C GLU A 161 -13.13 5.88 22.39
N GLU A 162 -12.27 6.83 22.80
CA GLU A 162 -12.66 8.23 23.00
C GLU A 162 -13.09 8.89 21.69
N ARG A 163 -12.33 8.68 20.61
CA ARG A 163 -12.65 9.22 19.30
C ARG A 163 -13.97 8.67 18.75
N LEU A 164 -14.19 7.36 18.89
CA LEU A 164 -15.45 6.75 18.46
C LEU A 164 -16.64 7.23 19.29
N ASN A 165 -16.49 7.40 20.61
CA ASN A 165 -17.56 7.93 21.48
C ASN A 165 -17.87 9.41 21.22
N ALA A 166 -16.89 10.20 20.76
CA ALA A 166 -17.12 11.58 20.37
C ALA A 166 -18.00 11.68 19.09
N GLU A 167 -17.91 10.72 18.19
CA GLU A 167 -18.64 10.71 16.94
C GLU A 167 -19.97 9.94 17.02
N ILE A 168 -20.01 8.86 17.82
CA ILE A 168 -21.16 7.96 17.94
C ILE A 168 -21.81 8.10 19.33
N VAL A 169 -22.92 8.82 19.36
CA VAL A 169 -23.66 9.04 20.61
C VAL A 169 -24.60 7.86 20.92
N GLY A 170 -24.62 7.43 22.18
CA GLY A 170 -25.58 6.44 22.68
C GLY A 170 -25.25 4.97 22.39
N GLN A 171 -24.06 4.65 21.84
CA GLN A 171 -23.64 3.29 21.51
C GLN A 171 -22.34 2.88 22.21
N SER A 172 -22.09 3.34 23.44
CA SER A 172 -20.84 3.12 24.17
C SER A 172 -20.45 1.64 24.31
N ARG A 173 -21.41 0.72 24.46
CA ARG A 173 -21.15 -0.73 24.51
C ARG A 173 -20.63 -1.28 23.19
N ALA A 174 -21.20 -0.82 22.06
CA ALA A 174 -20.74 -1.24 20.73
C ALA A 174 -19.36 -0.65 20.43
N VAL A 175 -19.13 0.61 20.78
CA VAL A 175 -17.82 1.27 20.66
C VAL A 175 -16.75 0.53 21.47
N ALA A 176 -17.00 0.22 22.74
CA ALA A 176 -16.07 -0.51 23.58
C ALA A 176 -15.77 -1.92 23.05
N ALA A 177 -16.78 -2.63 22.50
CA ALA A 177 -16.59 -3.93 21.88
C ALA A 177 -15.69 -3.88 20.65
N VAL A 178 -15.89 -2.87 19.78
CA VAL A 178 -15.07 -2.66 18.57
C VAL A 178 -13.64 -2.29 18.95
N ALA A 179 -13.45 -1.29 19.84
CA ALA A 179 -12.13 -0.87 20.30
C ALA A 179 -11.38 -2.04 20.97
N GLY A 180 -12.06 -2.82 21.81
CA GLY A 180 -11.50 -4.00 22.46
C GLY A 180 -11.10 -5.10 21.46
N ALA A 181 -11.87 -5.32 20.39
CA ALA A 181 -11.53 -6.28 19.35
C ALA A 181 -10.25 -5.86 18.60
N ILE A 182 -10.12 -4.59 18.25
CA ILE A 182 -8.93 -4.06 17.57
C ILE A 182 -7.72 -4.11 18.49
N ARG A 183 -7.85 -3.72 19.77
CA ARG A 183 -6.75 -3.84 20.74
C ARG A 183 -6.25 -5.29 20.86
N ARG A 184 -7.15 -6.27 20.99
CA ARG A 184 -6.77 -7.71 21.06
C ARG A 184 -6.06 -8.19 19.81
N SER A 185 -6.46 -7.79 18.62
CA SER A 185 -5.82 -8.22 17.38
C SER A 185 -4.38 -7.69 17.25
N ARG A 186 -4.05 -6.59 17.92
CA ARG A 186 -2.74 -5.93 17.86
C ARG A 186 -1.79 -6.30 19.00
N THR A 187 -2.24 -7.02 20.01
CA THR A 187 -1.38 -7.49 21.11
C THR A 187 -0.45 -8.67 20.75
N GLY A 188 -0.25 -8.94 19.47
CA GLY A 188 0.80 -9.86 19.00
C GLY A 188 0.41 -11.34 18.94
N LEU A 189 -0.85 -11.71 19.21
CA LEU A 189 -1.34 -13.08 19.12
C LEU A 189 -1.96 -13.43 17.76
N GLY A 190 -1.97 -12.49 16.81
CA GLY A 190 -2.50 -12.67 15.47
C GLY A 190 -1.47 -13.22 14.49
N GLU A 191 -1.84 -14.20 13.67
CA GLU A 191 -1.01 -14.68 12.56
C GLU A 191 -0.85 -13.58 11.50
N PRO A 192 0.35 -13.40 10.93
CA PRO A 192 0.58 -12.48 9.82
C PRO A 192 -0.36 -12.80 8.65
N GLY A 193 -1.02 -11.75 8.11
CA GLY A 193 -1.93 -11.90 6.96
C GLY A 193 -3.39 -12.16 7.31
N ARG A 194 -3.75 -12.32 8.58
CA ARG A 194 -5.17 -12.40 8.98
C ARG A 194 -5.80 -11.02 9.19
N PRO A 195 -7.10 -10.85 8.87
CA PRO A 195 -7.84 -9.64 9.19
C PRO A 195 -7.78 -9.31 10.68
N MET A 196 -7.75 -8.03 11.04
CA MET A 196 -7.76 -7.57 12.43
C MET A 196 -8.97 -8.04 13.23
N GLY A 197 -10.06 -8.40 12.56
CA GLY A 197 -11.27 -8.94 13.16
C GLY A 197 -12.41 -9.00 12.16
N ALA A 198 -13.35 -9.91 12.40
CA ALA A 198 -14.65 -9.97 11.76
C ALA A 198 -15.71 -9.57 12.79
N MET A 199 -16.55 -8.59 12.46
CA MET A 199 -17.58 -8.08 13.36
C MET A 199 -18.93 -8.09 12.67
N LEU A 200 -19.95 -8.55 13.37
CA LEU A 200 -21.33 -8.52 12.91
C LEU A 200 -22.13 -7.54 13.77
N PHE A 201 -22.58 -6.43 13.16
CA PHE A 201 -23.42 -5.45 13.83
C PHE A 201 -24.91 -5.83 13.70
N LEU A 202 -25.54 -6.15 14.82
CA LEU A 202 -26.93 -6.55 14.91
C LEU A 202 -27.75 -5.43 15.57
N GLY A 203 -28.92 -5.12 15.01
CA GLY A 203 -29.83 -4.12 15.57
C GLY A 203 -30.82 -3.59 14.55
N PRO A 204 -31.86 -2.86 14.99
CA PRO A 204 -32.86 -2.26 14.11
C PRO A 204 -32.25 -1.28 13.08
N THR A 205 -33.04 -0.92 12.07
CA THR A 205 -32.64 0.11 11.10
C THR A 205 -32.52 1.47 11.79
N GLY A 206 -31.52 2.29 11.40
CA GLY A 206 -31.36 3.64 11.92
C GLY A 206 -30.57 3.79 13.22
N VAL A 207 -30.16 2.70 13.90
CA VAL A 207 -29.44 2.76 15.19
C VAL A 207 -27.93 3.09 15.09
N GLY A 208 -27.42 3.36 13.90
CA GLY A 208 -26.02 3.80 13.72
C GLY A 208 -25.02 2.71 13.36
N LYS A 209 -25.44 1.48 12.93
CA LYS A 209 -24.51 0.42 12.53
C LYS A 209 -23.48 0.82 11.47
N THR A 210 -23.97 1.43 10.39
CA THR A 210 -23.12 1.93 9.30
C THR A 210 -22.32 3.16 9.72
N ALA A 211 -22.88 4.02 10.58
CA ALA A 211 -22.18 5.17 11.12
C ALA A 211 -20.96 4.73 11.95
N LEU A 212 -21.12 3.69 12.78
CA LEU A 212 -20.00 3.14 13.56
C LEU A 212 -18.89 2.56 12.67
N ALA A 213 -19.25 1.88 11.56
CA ALA A 213 -18.26 1.39 10.61
C ALA A 213 -17.49 2.54 9.92
N ARG A 214 -18.18 3.63 9.55
CA ARG A 214 -17.55 4.83 8.99
C ARG A 214 -16.66 5.53 10.00
N ALA A 215 -17.15 5.75 11.22
CA ALA A 215 -16.39 6.35 12.30
C ALA A 215 -15.11 5.55 12.57
N LEU A 216 -15.20 4.22 12.55
CA LEU A 216 -14.05 3.34 12.69
C LEU A 216 -13.04 3.53 11.54
N ALA A 217 -13.51 3.58 10.28
CA ALA A 217 -12.65 3.82 9.13
C ALA A 217 -11.91 5.16 9.24
N VAL A 218 -12.61 6.22 9.59
CA VAL A 218 -12.02 7.54 9.82
C VAL A 218 -11.06 7.54 11.02
N SER A 219 -11.46 6.96 12.15
CA SER A 219 -10.65 6.98 13.38
C SER A 219 -9.39 6.12 13.26
N TRP A 220 -9.47 4.98 12.57
CA TRP A 220 -8.35 4.04 12.45
C TRP A 220 -7.50 4.27 11.20
N PHE A 221 -8.10 4.38 10.03
CA PHE A 221 -7.40 4.53 8.75
C PHE A 221 -7.25 5.99 8.31
N GLY A 222 -7.87 6.93 9.00
CA GLY A 222 -7.76 8.36 8.70
C GLY A 222 -8.68 8.85 7.58
N SER A 223 -9.40 7.98 6.88
CA SER A 223 -10.24 8.35 5.76
C SER A 223 -11.47 7.45 5.63
N GLU A 224 -12.64 8.03 5.33
CA GLU A 224 -13.84 7.28 4.98
C GLU A 224 -13.65 6.45 3.69
N LYS A 225 -12.78 6.88 2.79
CA LYS A 225 -12.46 6.18 1.53
C LYS A 225 -11.77 4.83 1.75
N ALA A 226 -11.23 4.59 2.95
CA ALA A 226 -10.67 3.30 3.34
C ALA A 226 -11.76 2.23 3.60
N LEU A 227 -13.04 2.64 3.69
CA LEU A 227 -14.17 1.72 3.84
C LEU A 227 -14.68 1.26 2.47
N LEU A 228 -14.44 -0.01 2.16
CA LEU A 228 -15.08 -0.66 1.01
C LEU A 228 -16.47 -1.13 1.42
N LYS A 229 -17.50 -0.60 0.77
CA LYS A 229 -18.89 -0.95 1.04
C LYS A 229 -19.45 -1.82 -0.10
N PHE A 230 -19.92 -3.01 0.26
CA PHE A 230 -20.65 -3.89 -0.64
C PHE A 230 -22.09 -3.99 -0.16
N ASP A 231 -23.05 -3.58 -0.98
CA ASP A 231 -24.46 -3.77 -0.70
C ASP A 231 -24.89 -5.14 -1.24
N MET A 232 -25.09 -6.10 -0.33
CA MET A 232 -25.41 -7.46 -0.71
C MET A 232 -26.77 -7.60 -1.38
N SER A 233 -27.64 -6.58 -1.33
CA SER A 233 -28.89 -6.55 -2.09
C SER A 233 -28.67 -6.46 -3.60
N GLU A 234 -27.51 -5.88 -4.01
CA GLU A 234 -27.10 -5.80 -5.43
C GLU A 234 -26.56 -7.14 -5.96
N TYR A 235 -26.26 -8.10 -5.07
CA TYR A 235 -25.62 -9.38 -5.38
C TYR A 235 -26.56 -10.59 -5.20
N GLN A 236 -27.86 -10.39 -5.32
CA GLN A 236 -28.86 -11.46 -5.16
C GLN A 236 -28.91 -12.41 -6.36
N GLU A 237 -28.49 -11.97 -7.54
CA GLU A 237 -28.45 -12.79 -8.75
C GLU A 237 -27.09 -13.50 -8.91
N GLN A 238 -27.11 -14.73 -9.42
CA GLN A 238 -25.89 -15.53 -9.64
C GLN A 238 -24.83 -14.82 -10.49
N HIS A 239 -25.24 -14.05 -11.48
CA HIS A 239 -24.35 -13.29 -12.36
C HIS A 239 -23.64 -12.14 -11.64
N THR A 240 -24.30 -11.49 -10.70
CA THR A 240 -23.71 -10.41 -9.91
C THR A 240 -22.80 -10.94 -8.80
N ALA A 241 -23.12 -12.11 -8.22
CA ALA A 241 -22.25 -12.78 -7.25
C ALA A 241 -20.90 -13.20 -7.86
N ALA A 242 -20.87 -13.58 -9.13
CA ALA A 242 -19.63 -13.91 -9.86
C ALA A 242 -18.63 -12.72 -9.93
N ARG A 243 -19.12 -11.48 -9.92
CA ARG A 243 -18.27 -10.28 -9.88
C ARG A 243 -17.43 -10.17 -8.60
N LEU A 244 -17.96 -10.64 -7.46
CA LEU A 244 -17.20 -10.67 -6.19
C LEU A 244 -16.03 -11.66 -6.24
N LEU A 245 -16.14 -12.70 -7.07
CA LEU A 245 -15.10 -13.72 -7.25
C LEU A 245 -14.14 -13.40 -8.40
N GLY A 246 -14.29 -12.24 -9.05
CA GLY A 246 -13.41 -11.84 -10.14
C GLY A 246 -13.68 -12.54 -11.47
N ALA A 247 -14.84 -13.14 -11.65
CA ALA A 247 -15.24 -13.66 -12.96
C ALA A 247 -15.51 -12.48 -13.92
N PRO A 248 -15.12 -12.55 -15.19
CA PRO A 248 -15.47 -11.54 -16.18
C PRO A 248 -17.00 -11.46 -16.33
N PRO A 249 -17.54 -10.28 -16.65
CA PRO A 249 -18.96 -10.04 -16.82
C PRO A 249 -19.57 -10.85 -17.96
#